data_5b215986c75563a9f3c7f12f222f3143
#
_entry.id   5b215986c75563a9f3c7f12f222f3143
#
_cell.length_a   1.000
_cell.length_b   1.000
_cell.length_c   1.000
_cell.angle_alpha   90.00
_cell.angle_beta   90.00
_cell.angle_gamma   90.00
#
_symmetry.space_group_name_H-M   'P 1'
#
loop_
_entity.id
_entity.type
_entity.pdbx_description
1 polymer ?
#
loop_
_entity_poly.entity_id
_entity_poly.type
_entity_poly.pdbx_seq_one_letter_code
_entity_poly.pdbx_strand_id
1 'polypeptide(L)'
;NEPWPGFYYNTKLDNADRTNYKVREDLLEVKRKLGAGPTAVSCCGANPGMVSWLVKQALLDIARDMKVSVKEPSTREAWAKLMKRLGVKGLHIAERDTQRSKNPKPLDVFINTWSVDGFISEGLQPAELGWGTHEKKLPYDGKKHKKGTGAAIYLTRAGADTRVRSWVPTAGAHFGLLVTHNEAISISDYFTVRQGKRVTYRPTCHYAYHPSNDAVLSVLEMFGAGGRRQSASHI
;
A
#
# COMPACT_ATOMS: atom_id res chain seq x y z
N ASN A 1 -1.84 -5.52 -10.42
CA ASN A 1 -2.61 -5.17 -9.26
C ASN A 1 -4.07 -5.07 -9.63
N GLU A 2 -4.78 -6.17 -9.50
CA GLU A 2 -6.20 -6.15 -9.83
C GLU A 2 -6.97 -5.71 -8.59
N PRO A 3 -7.75 -4.65 -8.66
CA PRO A 3 -8.69 -4.29 -7.61
C PRO A 3 -9.76 -5.38 -7.47
N TRP A 4 -10.83 -5.11 -6.74
CA TRP A 4 -11.94 -6.07 -6.65
C TRP A 4 -12.66 -6.27 -8.00
N PRO A 5 -13.36 -7.39 -8.20
CA PRO A 5 -14.14 -7.62 -9.42
C PRO A 5 -15.16 -6.50 -9.69
N GLY A 6 -15.12 -5.94 -10.89
CA GLY A 6 -15.97 -4.84 -11.31
C GLY A 6 -15.41 -3.46 -10.99
N PHE A 7 -14.18 -3.36 -10.47
CA PHE A 7 -13.50 -2.09 -10.20
C PHE A 7 -14.39 -1.10 -9.44
N TYR A 8 -14.20 0.20 -9.64
CA TYR A 8 -14.98 1.26 -9.02
C TYR A 8 -16.45 1.32 -9.50
N TYR A 9 -16.81 0.61 -10.54
CA TYR A 9 -18.20 0.46 -10.98
C TYR A 9 -19.02 -0.41 -10.02
N ASN A 10 -18.40 -1.29 -9.27
CA ASN A 10 -19.08 -2.14 -8.30
C ASN A 10 -19.13 -1.48 -6.91
N THR A 11 -20.12 -0.64 -6.68
CA THR A 11 -20.31 0.09 -5.42
C THR A 11 -21.09 -0.70 -4.35
N LYS A 12 -21.55 -1.92 -4.68
CA LYS A 12 -22.40 -2.74 -3.78
C LYS A 12 -21.59 -3.50 -2.72
N LEU A 13 -20.28 -3.63 -2.91
CA LEU A 13 -19.42 -4.34 -1.96
C LEU A 13 -19.08 -3.47 -0.75
N ASP A 14 -19.05 -4.11 0.42
CA ASP A 14 -18.58 -3.47 1.64
C ASP A 14 -17.12 -3.01 1.51
N ASN A 15 -16.76 -1.99 2.27
CA ASN A 15 -15.39 -1.48 2.30
C ASN A 15 -14.35 -2.56 2.56
N ALA A 16 -14.62 -3.50 3.47
CA ALA A 16 -13.71 -4.60 3.78
C ALA A 16 -13.39 -5.50 2.57
N ASP A 17 -14.36 -5.65 1.66
CA ASP A 17 -14.26 -6.52 0.48
C ASP A 17 -13.60 -5.82 -0.72
N ARG A 18 -13.40 -4.50 -0.64
CA ARG A 18 -12.73 -3.68 -1.65
C ARG A 18 -11.28 -3.36 -1.30
N THR A 19 -10.65 -4.14 -0.43
CA THR A 19 -9.28 -3.91 0.05
C THR A 19 -8.30 -4.87 -0.63
N ASN A 20 -7.06 -4.44 -0.79
CA ASN A 20 -5.97 -5.32 -1.22
C ASN A 20 -5.70 -6.44 -0.21
N TYR A 21 -5.95 -6.18 1.09
CA TYR A 21 -5.90 -7.22 2.11
C TYR A 21 -6.85 -8.37 1.77
N LYS A 22 -8.11 -8.07 1.41
CA LYS A 22 -9.11 -9.11 1.07
C LYS A 22 -8.65 -9.94 -0.14
N VAL A 23 -8.24 -9.29 -1.21
CA VAL A 23 -7.74 -9.96 -2.42
C VAL A 23 -6.53 -10.85 -2.09
N ARG A 24 -5.61 -10.36 -1.29
CA ARG A 24 -4.44 -11.13 -0.84
C ARG A 24 -4.82 -12.33 0.02
N GLU A 25 -5.73 -12.17 0.96
CA GLU A 25 -6.17 -13.28 1.83
C GLU A 25 -6.91 -14.36 1.03
N ASP A 26 -7.69 -13.98 0.01
CA ASP A 26 -8.32 -14.94 -0.90
C ASP A 26 -7.28 -15.75 -1.67
N LEU A 27 -6.24 -15.11 -2.19
CA LEU A 27 -5.13 -15.80 -2.85
C LEU A 27 -4.41 -16.76 -1.90
N LEU A 28 -4.16 -16.35 -0.66
CA LEU A 28 -3.55 -17.21 0.36
C LEU A 28 -4.48 -18.38 0.75
N GLU A 29 -5.78 -18.17 0.73
CA GLU A 29 -6.75 -19.24 0.97
C GLU A 29 -6.74 -20.27 -0.17
N VAL A 30 -6.69 -19.82 -1.42
CA VAL A 30 -6.53 -20.71 -2.59
C VAL A 30 -5.28 -21.57 -2.42
N LYS A 31 -4.15 -20.95 -2.06
CA LYS A 31 -2.91 -21.69 -1.79
C LYS A 31 -3.09 -22.75 -0.68
N ARG A 32 -3.77 -22.41 0.41
CA ARG A 32 -4.04 -23.36 1.50
C ARG A 32 -4.92 -24.54 1.06
N LYS A 33 -5.90 -24.28 0.20
CA LYS A 33 -6.84 -25.32 -0.29
C LYS A 33 -6.20 -26.25 -1.32
N LEU A 34 -5.41 -25.70 -2.23
CA LEU A 34 -4.82 -26.46 -3.32
C LEU A 34 -3.54 -27.20 -2.89
N GLY A 35 -2.86 -26.76 -1.84
CA GLY A 35 -1.63 -27.36 -1.37
C GLY A 35 -0.47 -27.20 -2.35
N ALA A 36 0.16 -28.31 -2.76
CA ALA A 36 1.24 -28.32 -3.73
C ALA A 36 0.70 -28.04 -5.15
N GLY A 37 1.45 -27.24 -5.91
CA GLY A 37 1.07 -26.86 -7.27
C GLY A 37 2.17 -26.02 -7.94
N PRO A 38 1.93 -25.49 -9.13
CA PRO A 38 2.87 -24.61 -9.80
C PRO A 38 3.16 -23.37 -8.97
N THR A 39 4.37 -22.84 -9.10
CA THR A 39 4.75 -21.58 -8.45
C THR A 39 3.95 -20.43 -9.03
N ALA A 40 3.24 -19.72 -8.17
CA ALA A 40 2.55 -18.47 -8.52
C ALA A 40 3.32 -17.28 -7.95
N VAL A 41 3.61 -16.30 -8.79
CA VAL A 41 4.27 -15.05 -8.41
C VAL A 41 3.27 -13.91 -8.57
N SER A 42 3.03 -13.17 -7.49
CA SER A 42 2.10 -12.03 -7.48
C SER A 42 2.77 -10.82 -6.87
N CYS A 43 2.54 -9.66 -7.46
CA CYS A 43 3.05 -8.37 -6.97
C CYS A 43 4.59 -8.35 -6.81
N CYS A 44 5.30 -8.87 -7.79
CA CYS A 44 6.76 -8.96 -7.80
C CYS A 44 7.35 -8.25 -9.04
N GLY A 45 6.90 -7.03 -9.29
CA GLY A 45 7.38 -6.14 -10.34
C GLY A 45 8.12 -4.93 -9.77
N ALA A 46 8.20 -3.88 -10.56
CA ALA A 46 8.77 -2.61 -10.10
C ALA A 46 7.86 -1.96 -9.04
N ASN A 47 6.56 -1.92 -9.32
CA ASN A 47 5.51 -1.38 -8.44
C ASN A 47 4.16 -2.07 -8.76
N PRO A 48 3.67 -2.92 -7.87
CA PRO A 48 4.23 -3.36 -6.60
C PRO A 48 5.35 -4.43 -6.75
N GLY A 49 6.27 -4.47 -5.78
CA GLY A 49 7.27 -5.54 -5.64
C GLY A 49 8.65 -5.08 -5.16
N MET A 50 9.30 -4.20 -5.91
CA MET A 50 10.70 -3.77 -5.69
C MET A 50 10.93 -3.21 -4.28
N VAL A 51 9.98 -2.47 -3.72
CA VAL A 51 10.08 -1.89 -2.38
C VAL A 51 10.32 -2.96 -1.31
N SER A 52 9.77 -4.15 -1.46
CA SER A 52 10.01 -5.25 -0.52
C SER A 52 11.48 -5.66 -0.43
N TRP A 53 12.21 -5.54 -1.53
CA TRP A 53 13.65 -5.79 -1.58
C TRP A 53 14.45 -4.60 -1.03
N LEU A 54 14.03 -3.38 -1.35
CA LEU A 54 14.65 -2.16 -0.80
C LEU A 54 14.55 -2.12 0.74
N VAL A 55 13.45 -2.61 1.32
CA VAL A 55 13.31 -2.74 2.78
C VAL A 55 14.35 -3.70 3.36
N LYS A 56 14.62 -4.83 2.70
CA LYS A 56 15.67 -5.76 3.15
C LYS A 56 17.05 -5.12 3.09
N GLN A 57 17.35 -4.44 1.99
CA GLN A 57 18.61 -3.70 1.85
C GLN A 57 18.77 -2.64 2.94
N ALA A 58 17.73 -1.83 3.17
CA ALA A 58 17.73 -0.81 4.21
C ALA A 58 17.97 -1.39 5.61
N LEU A 59 17.45 -2.58 5.91
CA LEU A 59 17.72 -3.25 7.19
C LEU A 59 19.19 -3.63 7.35
N LEU A 60 19.85 -4.09 6.29
CA LEU A 60 21.28 -4.40 6.30
C LEU A 60 22.11 -3.11 6.45
N ASP A 61 21.72 -2.05 5.78
CA ASP A 61 22.39 -0.75 5.87
C ASP A 61 22.25 -0.15 7.28
N ILE A 62 21.06 -0.17 7.86
CA ILE A 62 20.81 0.25 9.25
C ILE A 62 21.64 -0.59 10.23
N ALA A 63 21.68 -1.91 10.03
CA ALA A 63 22.48 -2.78 10.89
C ALA A 63 23.97 -2.42 10.85
N ARG A 64 24.50 -2.14 9.66
CA ARG A 64 25.89 -1.69 9.47
C ARG A 64 26.14 -0.36 10.16
N ASP A 65 25.28 0.63 9.97
CA ASP A 65 25.42 1.96 10.58
C ASP A 65 25.33 1.91 12.10
N MET A 66 24.49 1.05 12.64
CA MET A 66 24.36 0.78 14.08
C MET A 66 25.49 -0.14 14.61
N LYS A 67 26.44 -0.57 13.77
CA LYS A 67 27.51 -1.51 14.13
C LYS A 67 26.98 -2.83 14.71
N VAL A 68 25.79 -3.27 14.24
CA VAL A 68 25.18 -4.55 14.61
C VAL A 68 25.69 -5.61 13.65
N SER A 69 26.50 -6.54 14.14
CA SER A 69 26.95 -7.68 13.33
C SER A 69 25.77 -8.56 12.92
N VAL A 70 25.57 -8.73 11.63
CA VAL A 70 24.46 -9.51 11.04
C VAL A 70 24.98 -10.27 9.82
N LYS A 71 24.70 -11.57 9.78
CA LYS A 71 24.72 -12.33 8.54
C LYS A 71 23.40 -12.11 7.82
N GLU A 72 23.41 -11.93 6.53
CA GLU A 72 22.19 -11.75 5.74
C GLU A 72 21.19 -12.88 6.01
N PRO A 73 19.97 -12.54 6.44
CA PRO A 73 18.96 -13.56 6.73
C PRO A 73 18.48 -14.30 5.48
N SER A 74 18.35 -15.62 5.58
CA SER A 74 17.86 -16.47 4.47
C SER A 74 16.39 -16.86 4.61
N THR A 75 15.76 -16.61 5.76
CA THR A 75 14.35 -16.97 6.00
C THR A 75 13.51 -15.76 6.38
N ARG A 76 12.21 -15.86 6.13
CA ARG A 76 11.23 -14.83 6.53
C ARG A 76 11.32 -14.51 8.04
N GLU A 77 11.43 -15.54 8.87
CA GLU A 77 11.49 -15.42 10.33
C GLU A 77 12.77 -14.70 10.78
N ALA A 78 13.89 -14.98 10.12
CA ALA A 78 15.16 -14.34 10.41
C ALA A 78 15.14 -12.85 10.02
N TRP A 79 14.55 -12.50 8.87
CA TRP A 79 14.33 -11.11 8.46
C TRP A 79 13.42 -10.35 9.44
N ALA A 80 12.32 -10.97 9.88
CA ALA A 80 11.41 -10.37 10.85
C ALA A 80 12.10 -10.15 12.22
N LYS A 81 12.91 -11.09 12.67
CA LYS A 81 13.71 -10.97 13.89
C LYS A 81 14.76 -9.87 13.78
N LEU A 82 15.41 -9.73 12.62
CA LEU A 82 16.35 -8.63 12.36
C LEU A 82 15.63 -7.28 12.47
N MET A 83 14.53 -7.08 11.78
CA MET A 83 13.75 -5.85 11.83
C MET A 83 13.33 -5.50 13.26
N LYS A 84 12.86 -6.48 14.02
CA LYS A 84 12.52 -6.31 15.43
C LYS A 84 13.74 -5.91 16.27
N ARG A 85 14.90 -6.55 16.07
CA ARG A 85 16.17 -6.28 16.77
C ARG A 85 16.67 -4.87 16.53
N LEU A 86 16.50 -4.37 15.30
CA LEU A 86 16.87 -2.98 14.93
C LEU A 86 15.86 -1.94 15.45
N GLY A 87 14.79 -2.35 16.12
CA GLY A 87 13.80 -1.46 16.71
C GLY A 87 12.89 -0.74 15.70
N VAL A 88 12.85 -1.20 14.46
CA VAL A 88 12.00 -0.60 13.42
C VAL A 88 10.53 -0.78 13.81
N LYS A 89 9.78 0.31 13.89
CA LYS A 89 8.35 0.29 14.23
C LYS A 89 7.48 0.58 13.01
N GLY A 90 7.92 1.45 12.13
CA GLY A 90 7.15 1.88 10.97
C GLY A 90 7.99 1.93 9.71
N LEU A 91 7.33 1.68 8.59
CA LEU A 91 7.84 1.89 7.24
C LEU A 91 6.91 2.85 6.52
N HIS A 92 7.50 3.88 5.95
CA HIS A 92 6.82 4.84 5.12
C HIS A 92 7.32 4.68 3.69
N ILE A 93 6.44 4.22 2.80
CA ILE A 93 6.74 4.10 1.39
C ILE A 93 6.27 5.39 0.73
N ALA A 94 7.23 6.17 0.21
CA ALA A 94 6.95 7.41 -0.50
C ALA A 94 7.19 7.21 -1.98
N GLU A 95 6.18 7.49 -2.77
CA GLU A 95 6.29 7.55 -4.23
C GLU A 95 5.84 8.91 -4.72
N ARG A 96 6.63 9.51 -5.60
CA ARG A 96 6.32 10.75 -6.27
C ARG A 96 6.51 10.61 -7.77
N ASP A 97 5.43 10.73 -8.51
CA ASP A 97 5.47 10.80 -9.96
C ASP A 97 5.89 12.21 -10.39
N THR A 98 6.96 12.29 -11.16
CA THR A 98 7.53 13.54 -11.67
C THR A 98 7.32 13.72 -13.18
N GLN A 99 6.58 12.84 -13.82
CA GLN A 99 6.27 12.95 -15.23
C GLN A 99 5.45 14.21 -15.53
N ARG A 100 5.70 14.82 -16.68
CA ARG A 100 5.03 16.04 -17.11
C ARG A 100 4.60 15.91 -18.57
N SER A 101 3.39 16.36 -18.87
CA SER A 101 2.93 16.56 -20.23
C SER A 101 3.49 17.87 -20.80
N LYS A 102 3.72 17.91 -22.13
CA LYS A 102 4.00 19.15 -22.86
C LYS A 102 2.72 19.96 -23.11
N ASN A 103 1.58 19.28 -23.15
CA ASN A 103 0.28 19.91 -23.40
C ASN A 103 -0.44 20.14 -22.06
N PRO A 104 -1.13 21.28 -21.90
CA PRO A 104 -1.97 21.52 -20.75
C PRO A 104 -3.05 20.43 -20.61
N LYS A 105 -3.38 20.07 -19.38
CA LYS A 105 -4.49 19.17 -19.11
C LYS A 105 -5.81 19.80 -19.60
N PRO A 106 -6.59 19.14 -20.48
CA PRO A 106 -7.92 19.63 -20.85
C PRO A 106 -8.87 19.63 -19.64
N LEU A 107 -9.83 20.55 -19.64
CA LEU A 107 -10.92 20.53 -18.66
C LEU A 107 -11.78 19.28 -18.85
N ASP A 108 -12.32 18.78 -17.74
CA ASP A 108 -13.22 17.61 -17.69
C ASP A 108 -12.63 16.32 -18.27
N VAL A 109 -11.31 16.24 -18.45
CA VAL A 109 -10.59 15.03 -18.87
C VAL A 109 -9.73 14.55 -17.73
N PHE A 110 -9.92 13.30 -17.31
CA PHE A 110 -9.03 12.67 -16.33
C PHE A 110 -7.75 12.19 -17.02
N ILE A 111 -6.62 12.72 -16.60
CA ILE A 111 -5.30 12.34 -17.10
C ILE A 111 -4.51 11.64 -15.98
N ASN A 112 -3.85 10.56 -16.33
CA ASN A 112 -2.90 9.88 -15.48
C ASN A 112 -1.72 9.35 -16.30
N THR A 113 -0.62 9.06 -15.66
CA THR A 113 0.62 8.54 -16.27
C THR A 113 0.62 7.02 -16.44
N TRP A 114 -0.37 6.37 -15.92
CA TRP A 114 -0.65 4.93 -16.03
C TRP A 114 -2.18 4.74 -16.13
N SER A 115 -2.71 3.52 -15.96
CA SER A 115 -4.14 3.25 -16.13
C SER A 115 -5.04 4.22 -15.35
N VAL A 116 -5.90 4.94 -16.07
CA VAL A 116 -6.88 5.86 -15.48
C VAL A 116 -7.87 5.07 -14.62
N ASP A 117 -8.46 4.00 -15.14
CA ASP A 117 -9.41 3.15 -14.40
C ASP A 117 -8.77 2.52 -13.16
N GLY A 118 -7.52 2.06 -13.30
CA GLY A 118 -6.74 1.53 -12.18
C GLY A 118 -6.55 2.58 -11.09
N PHE A 119 -6.18 3.80 -11.46
CA PHE A 119 -5.95 4.87 -10.48
C PHE A 119 -7.26 5.33 -9.80
N ILE A 120 -8.33 5.50 -10.57
CA ILE A 120 -9.65 5.83 -10.00
C ILE A 120 -10.09 4.72 -9.03
N SER A 121 -9.91 3.46 -9.41
CA SER A 121 -10.25 2.33 -8.54
C SER A 121 -9.45 2.32 -7.25
N GLU A 122 -8.13 2.51 -7.32
CA GLU A 122 -7.28 2.61 -6.13
C GLU A 122 -7.64 3.82 -5.26
N GLY A 123 -7.95 4.94 -5.89
CA GLY A 123 -8.38 6.15 -5.19
C GLY A 123 -9.70 5.99 -4.44
N LEU A 124 -10.65 5.24 -5.00
CA LEU A 124 -11.96 4.96 -4.40
C LEU A 124 -11.95 3.79 -3.42
N GLN A 125 -10.93 2.95 -3.43
CA GLN A 125 -10.77 1.93 -2.40
C GLN A 125 -10.58 2.57 -1.02
N PRO A 126 -11.03 1.91 0.06
CA PRO A 126 -10.70 2.34 1.40
C PRO A 126 -9.20 2.55 1.57
N ALA A 127 -8.79 3.63 2.19
CA ALA A 127 -7.39 3.80 2.58
C ALA A 127 -6.98 2.63 3.48
N GLU A 128 -5.83 2.04 3.22
CA GLU A 128 -5.40 0.80 3.87
C GLU A 128 -3.92 0.86 4.25
N LEU A 129 -3.57 0.26 5.38
CA LEU A 129 -2.19 0.22 5.84
C LEU A 129 -1.93 -1.03 6.68
N GLY A 130 -0.70 -1.51 6.65
CA GLY A 130 -0.21 -2.52 7.58
C GLY A 130 -0.24 -1.98 9.01
N TRP A 131 -0.69 -2.80 9.97
CA TRP A 131 -0.93 -2.35 11.34
C TRP A 131 0.02 -3.00 12.34
N GLY A 132 0.88 -2.18 12.92
CA GLY A 132 1.93 -2.61 13.84
C GLY A 132 1.46 -2.97 15.24
N THR A 133 2.23 -3.81 15.93
CA THR A 133 1.92 -4.21 17.32
C THR A 133 2.14 -3.11 18.35
N HIS A 134 2.85 -2.06 17.99
CA HIS A 134 3.09 -0.89 18.85
C HIS A 134 1.94 0.12 18.82
N GLU A 135 1.03 -0.01 17.85
CA GLU A 135 -0.13 0.85 17.70
C GLU A 135 -1.18 0.53 18.78
N LYS A 136 -1.46 1.49 19.65
CA LYS A 136 -2.35 1.28 20.80
C LYS A 136 -3.81 1.54 20.47
N LYS A 137 -4.09 2.49 19.56
CA LYS A 137 -5.45 2.93 19.24
C LYS A 137 -5.63 2.99 17.74
N LEU A 138 -6.76 2.50 17.24
CA LEU A 138 -7.15 2.67 15.85
C LEU A 138 -7.44 4.17 15.57
N PRO A 139 -7.21 4.62 14.32
CA PRO A 139 -7.82 5.87 13.85
C PRO A 139 -9.33 5.86 14.09
N TYR A 140 -9.93 7.04 14.19
CA TYR A 140 -11.36 7.18 14.51
C TYR A 140 -12.28 6.40 13.53
N ASP A 141 -11.89 6.31 12.28
CA ASP A 141 -12.56 5.60 11.20
C ASP A 141 -11.86 4.28 10.80
N GLY A 142 -10.86 3.86 11.59
CA GLY A 142 -10.12 2.63 11.36
C GLY A 142 -10.91 1.38 11.70
N LYS A 143 -10.86 0.39 10.83
CA LYS A 143 -11.51 -0.92 11.01
C LYS A 143 -10.52 -2.05 10.83
N LYS A 144 -10.66 -3.10 11.63
CA LYS A 144 -9.90 -4.35 11.50
C LYS A 144 -10.66 -5.33 10.61
N HIS A 145 -9.91 -6.11 9.84
CA HIS A 145 -10.47 -7.26 9.14
C HIS A 145 -10.85 -8.37 10.13
N LYS A 146 -11.98 -9.03 9.88
CA LYS A 146 -12.48 -10.11 10.75
C LYS A 146 -11.75 -11.43 10.57
N LYS A 147 -11.13 -11.66 9.41
CA LYS A 147 -10.48 -12.93 9.03
C LYS A 147 -9.08 -12.66 8.47
N GLY A 148 -8.28 -13.73 8.34
CA GLY A 148 -6.96 -13.70 7.73
C GLY A 148 -5.84 -13.42 8.72
N THR A 149 -4.73 -12.90 8.21
CA THR A 149 -3.48 -12.67 8.98
C THR A 149 -3.60 -11.55 10.01
N GLY A 150 -4.58 -10.66 9.87
CA GLY A 150 -4.74 -9.46 10.68
C GLY A 150 -3.60 -8.46 10.51
N ALA A 151 -2.91 -8.47 9.36
CA ALA A 151 -1.73 -7.65 9.12
C ALA A 151 -2.04 -6.20 8.80
N ALA A 152 -3.27 -5.90 8.41
CA ALA A 152 -3.68 -4.56 8.01
C ALA A 152 -4.97 -4.11 8.68
N ILE A 153 -5.21 -2.82 8.62
CA ILE A 153 -6.47 -2.15 8.87
C ILE A 153 -6.87 -1.35 7.62
N TYR A 154 -8.14 -1.02 7.52
CA TYR A 154 -8.64 -0.07 6.54
C TYR A 154 -9.38 1.08 7.22
N LEU A 155 -9.43 2.23 6.55
CA LEU A 155 -10.23 3.38 6.95
C LEU A 155 -11.55 3.35 6.19
N THR A 156 -12.61 3.94 6.74
CA THR A 156 -13.90 3.99 6.03
C THR A 156 -13.93 5.04 4.93
N ARG A 157 -12.94 5.94 4.90
CA ARG A 157 -12.74 6.93 3.83
C ARG A 157 -11.86 6.37 2.72
N ALA A 158 -12.03 6.93 1.53
CA ALA A 158 -11.26 6.54 0.34
C ALA A 158 -9.79 6.94 0.43
N GLY A 159 -8.93 6.22 -0.30
CA GLY A 159 -7.50 6.54 -0.39
C GLY A 159 -7.24 7.94 -0.95
N ALA A 160 -8.01 8.36 -1.98
CA ALA A 160 -7.90 9.69 -2.57
C ALA A 160 -8.29 10.83 -1.60
N ASP A 161 -9.13 10.54 -0.60
CA ASP A 161 -9.54 11.50 0.43
C ASP A 161 -8.61 11.51 1.66
N THR A 162 -7.61 10.63 1.67
CA THR A 162 -6.71 10.47 2.81
C THR A 162 -5.32 10.96 2.47
N ARG A 163 -4.96 12.12 3.03
CA ARG A 163 -3.66 12.74 2.79
C ARG A 163 -2.66 12.37 3.88
N VAL A 164 -1.44 12.08 3.46
CA VAL A 164 -0.32 11.73 4.33
C VAL A 164 0.82 12.70 4.05
N ARG A 165 1.41 13.27 5.10
CA ARG A 165 2.65 14.03 4.96
C ARG A 165 3.77 13.06 4.60
N SER A 166 4.46 13.37 3.51
CA SER A 166 5.51 12.54 2.95
C SER A 166 6.75 13.36 2.60
N TRP A 167 7.81 12.68 2.24
CA TRP A 167 9.06 13.29 1.83
C TRP A 167 9.81 12.37 0.88
N VAL A 168 10.43 12.94 -0.14
CA VAL A 168 11.38 12.25 -1.02
C VAL A 168 12.62 13.13 -1.22
N PRO A 169 13.82 12.54 -1.44
CA PRO A 169 15.08 13.31 -1.50
C PRO A 169 15.07 14.43 -2.53
N THR A 170 14.50 14.19 -3.71
CA THR A 170 14.54 15.11 -4.86
C THR A 170 13.48 16.21 -4.81
N ALA A 171 12.38 16.01 -4.08
CA ALA A 171 11.24 16.93 -4.06
C ALA A 171 10.91 17.47 -2.66
N GLY A 172 11.60 16.99 -1.63
CA GLY A 172 11.38 17.41 -0.25
C GLY A 172 10.01 17.00 0.31
N ALA A 173 9.52 17.77 1.26
CA ALA A 173 8.24 17.52 1.93
C ALA A 173 7.06 17.81 1.01
N HIS A 174 6.08 16.90 0.99
CA HIS A 174 4.85 17.02 0.22
C HIS A 174 3.72 16.20 0.86
N PHE A 175 2.52 16.30 0.32
CA PHE A 175 1.43 15.42 0.67
C PHE A 175 1.31 14.30 -0.38
N GLY A 176 1.16 13.06 0.09
CA GLY A 176 0.75 11.93 -0.72
C GLY A 176 -0.67 11.50 -0.39
N LEU A 177 -1.28 10.72 -1.26
CA LEU A 177 -2.54 10.03 -1.03
C LEU A 177 -2.25 8.68 -0.36
N LEU A 178 -3.02 8.34 0.68
CA LEU A 178 -2.93 7.02 1.32
C LEU A 178 -3.78 6.03 0.51
N VAL A 179 -3.36 5.76 -0.71
CA VAL A 179 -4.02 4.74 -1.52
C VAL A 179 -3.70 3.35 -0.99
N THR A 180 -4.61 2.41 -1.19
CA THR A 180 -4.34 1.01 -0.86
C THR A 180 -3.19 0.49 -1.74
N HIS A 181 -2.25 -0.24 -1.13
CA HIS A 181 -1.12 -0.80 -1.86
C HIS A 181 -0.70 -2.14 -1.28
N ASN A 182 -0.43 -3.12 -2.15
CA ASN A 182 -0.11 -4.48 -1.72
C ASN A 182 1.10 -4.55 -0.81
N GLU A 183 2.12 -3.74 -1.04
CA GLU A 183 3.35 -3.75 -0.27
C GLU A 183 3.14 -3.30 1.17
N ALA A 184 2.24 -2.34 1.42
CA ALA A 184 1.93 -1.92 2.79
C ALA A 184 1.44 -3.11 3.64
N ILE A 185 0.69 -4.02 3.02
CA ILE A 185 0.13 -5.19 3.69
C ILE A 185 1.14 -6.33 3.75
N SER A 186 1.75 -6.66 2.60
CA SER A 186 2.66 -7.80 2.49
C SER A 186 3.94 -7.61 3.29
N ILE A 187 4.50 -6.40 3.34
CA ILE A 187 5.66 -6.07 4.17
C ILE A 187 5.31 -6.20 5.65
N SER A 188 4.20 -5.61 6.09
CA SER A 188 3.76 -5.73 7.49
C SER A 188 3.56 -7.19 7.90
N ASP A 189 2.94 -8.00 7.06
CA ASP A 189 2.77 -9.45 7.33
C ASP A 189 4.10 -10.21 7.25
N TYR A 190 4.94 -9.94 6.25
CA TYR A 190 6.22 -10.64 6.06
C TYR A 190 7.14 -10.47 7.27
N PHE A 191 7.26 -9.27 7.80
CA PHE A 191 8.11 -8.97 8.96
C PHE A 191 7.43 -9.19 10.31
N THR A 192 6.37 -10.00 10.35
CA THR A 192 5.70 -10.38 11.59
C THR A 192 6.46 -11.49 12.33
N VAL A 193 6.78 -11.26 13.61
CA VAL A 193 7.33 -12.28 14.53
C VAL A 193 6.19 -12.89 15.34
N ARG A 194 6.14 -14.23 15.36
CA ARG A 194 5.14 -14.99 16.10
C ARG A 194 5.79 -15.88 17.15
N GLN A 195 5.07 -16.12 18.23
CA GLN A 195 5.32 -17.18 19.22
C GLN A 195 4.06 -18.05 19.26
N GLY A 196 4.10 -19.19 18.61
CA GLY A 196 2.89 -19.97 18.33
C GLY A 196 1.88 -19.14 17.54
N LYS A 197 0.66 -19.04 18.04
CA LYS A 197 -0.42 -18.23 17.43
C LYS A 197 -0.33 -16.73 17.74
N ARG A 198 0.46 -16.32 18.76
CA ARG A 198 0.55 -14.93 19.21
C ARG A 198 1.52 -14.14 18.34
N VAL A 199 1.08 -13.00 17.83
CA VAL A 199 1.95 -11.99 17.19
C VAL A 199 2.65 -11.19 18.27
N THR A 200 3.99 -11.22 18.29
CA THR A 200 4.81 -10.50 19.28
C THR A 200 5.46 -9.25 18.73
N TYR A 201 5.53 -9.14 17.41
CA TYR A 201 6.03 -7.97 16.70
C TYR A 201 5.46 -7.93 15.29
N ARG A 202 5.12 -6.75 14.84
CA ARG A 202 4.75 -6.40 13.47
C ARG A 202 5.01 -4.91 13.27
N PRO A 203 5.63 -4.48 12.16
CA PRO A 203 5.76 -3.06 11.86
C PRO A 203 4.44 -2.49 11.31
N THR A 204 4.20 -1.21 11.52
CA THR A 204 3.26 -0.45 10.69
C THR A 204 3.90 -0.21 9.34
N CYS A 205 3.13 -0.32 8.26
CA CYS A 205 3.60 -0.01 6.92
C CYS A 205 2.51 0.72 6.15
N HIS A 206 2.83 1.86 5.57
CA HIS A 206 1.89 2.62 4.76
C HIS A 206 2.55 3.22 3.53
N TYR A 207 1.73 3.43 2.52
CA TYR A 207 2.12 3.94 1.23
C TYR A 207 1.56 5.35 1.05
N ALA A 208 2.38 6.27 0.56
CA ALA A 208 1.99 7.63 0.25
C ALA A 208 2.36 7.93 -1.19
N TYR A 209 1.36 7.99 -2.06
CA TYR A 209 1.52 8.25 -3.48
C TYR A 209 1.21 9.71 -3.79
N HIS A 210 2.15 10.38 -4.43
CA HIS A 210 1.93 11.70 -5.03
C HIS A 210 1.91 11.55 -6.55
N PRO A 211 0.75 11.61 -7.20
CA PRO A 211 0.63 11.52 -8.64
C PRO A 211 1.34 12.66 -9.35
N SER A 212 1.47 12.58 -10.68
CA SER A 212 1.90 13.72 -11.51
C SER A 212 0.99 14.93 -11.30
N ASN A 213 1.49 16.13 -11.59
CA ASN A 213 0.70 17.35 -11.38
C ASN A 213 -0.64 17.33 -12.14
N ASP A 214 -0.65 16.82 -13.37
CA ASP A 214 -1.88 16.73 -14.16
C ASP A 214 -2.86 15.70 -13.59
N ALA A 215 -2.36 14.59 -13.05
CA ALA A 215 -3.17 13.62 -12.34
C ALA A 215 -3.71 14.19 -11.02
N VAL A 216 -2.93 14.99 -10.28
CA VAL A 216 -3.42 15.72 -9.09
C VAL A 216 -4.58 16.65 -9.46
N LEU A 217 -4.46 17.41 -10.55
CA LEU A 217 -5.56 18.25 -11.03
C LEU A 217 -6.79 17.43 -11.38
N SER A 218 -6.62 16.27 -12.05
CA SER A 218 -7.72 15.34 -12.36
C SER A 218 -8.42 14.83 -11.10
N VAL A 219 -7.64 14.46 -10.07
CA VAL A 219 -8.18 14.03 -8.76
C VAL A 219 -8.95 15.17 -8.09
N LEU A 220 -8.41 16.40 -8.10
CA LEU A 220 -9.09 17.56 -7.50
C LEU A 220 -10.39 17.89 -8.21
N GLU A 221 -10.42 17.79 -9.54
CA GLU A 221 -11.65 18.01 -10.31
C GLU A 221 -12.69 16.90 -10.05
N MET A 222 -12.27 15.66 -9.91
CA MET A 222 -13.16 14.51 -9.73
C MET A 222 -13.66 14.37 -8.27
N PHE A 223 -12.79 14.58 -7.29
CA PHE A 223 -13.06 14.33 -5.88
C PHE A 223 -13.11 15.60 -5.02
N GLY A 224 -12.83 16.77 -5.60
CA GLY A 224 -12.88 18.06 -4.87
C GLY A 224 -14.29 18.48 -4.48
N ALA A 225 -14.39 19.44 -3.54
CA ALA A 225 -15.67 20.01 -3.11
C ALA A 225 -16.39 20.63 -4.32
N GLY A 226 -17.54 20.08 -4.69
CA GLY A 226 -18.30 20.48 -5.87
C GLY A 226 -17.94 19.70 -7.15
N GLY A 227 -17.20 18.60 -7.02
CA GLY A 227 -16.70 17.80 -8.13
C GLY A 227 -17.75 17.50 -9.19
N ARG A 228 -17.50 17.97 -10.42
CA ARG A 228 -18.28 17.59 -11.60
C ARG A 228 -17.93 16.15 -11.96
N ARG A 229 -18.92 15.35 -12.30
CA ARG A 229 -18.71 14.05 -12.90
C ARG A 229 -17.95 14.27 -14.21
N GLN A 230 -16.72 13.89 -14.26
CA GLN A 230 -15.93 13.87 -15.48
C GLN A 230 -16.29 12.64 -16.29
N SER A 231 -16.41 12.77 -17.60
CA SER A 231 -16.41 11.62 -18.48
C SER A 231 -14.99 11.05 -18.51
N ALA A 232 -14.83 9.79 -18.21
CA ALA A 232 -13.57 9.08 -18.43
C ALA A 232 -13.37 8.98 -19.96
N SER A 233 -12.54 9.81 -20.52
CA SER A 233 -12.03 9.63 -21.86
C SER A 233 -10.57 9.22 -21.76
N HIS A 234 -10.24 8.08 -22.34
CA HIS A 234 -8.86 7.64 -22.50
C HIS A 234 -8.20 8.51 -23.57
N ILE A 235 -7.06 9.08 -23.25
CA ILE A 235 -6.12 9.62 -24.23
C ILE A 235 -4.94 8.66 -24.35
#